data_31a6b316e6594488d00e3ed67eebcd51
#
_entry.id   31a6b316e6594488d00e3ed67eebcd51
#
_cell.length_a   1.000
_cell.length_b   1.000
_cell.length_c   1.000
_cell.angle_alpha   90.00
_cell.angle_beta   90.00
_cell.angle_gamma   90.00
#
_symmetry.space_group_name_H-M   'P 1'
#
loop_
_entity.id
_entity.type
_entity.pdbx_description
1 polymer ?
#
loop_
_entity_poly.entity_id
_entity_poly.type
_entity_poly.pdbx_seq_one_letter_code
_entity_poly.pdbx_strand_id
1 'polypeptide(L)'
;VLRRRDDFMERYQKFKDDLRGEILSGNIKPDEFILPENTLSEQYQLSRVSVRKVLAELVEEGLIEKISGKGNRVIAPNNGLAVRETIKLAWFSTSYEIDIVREIINQYKASQPFADIELSIITESGYMDTIVQLMENGDGPDVFMVSDSQFRELLDLEKMHLIQPYISPELQPDKDSYPKIFELFEWEGQSMITPFLFSPVVICYNEGLFGQAGIGSDYPIHNWDTLLDAAKKLTADLDEDDRIEHYGFCFSSSPHRWPVFMLQNDGSLASSHEAANIDNANTIEALQFCLDLMYKEKVSPIYSHGSEYLAEALFVKERVAMILSTYYFMNEFRGNALPWNVRPVPKEKSDGTLLLGGGLAINKNSQRLKLAQSFVDYMVGAEAQSLLKKQGCTIPARKEIAEDDSLLNPQIHPKDYNIFKDILPNAKTLLELKLTNSEVNLLKDEMQLMWMNMESPQDACSRIEGLINDRRKEQAATNV
;
A
#
# COMPACT_ATOMS: atom_id res chain seq x y z
N VAL A 1 3.98 51.09 -2.22
CA VAL A 1 5.42 50.83 -2.06
C VAL A 1 5.63 49.51 -1.27
N LEU A 2 4.86 49.23 -0.19
CA LEU A 2 4.97 48.02 0.61
C LEU A 2 4.67 46.76 -0.23
N ARG A 3 3.52 46.66 -0.94
CA ARG A 3 3.17 45.50 -1.79
C ARG A 3 4.25 45.13 -2.84
N ARG A 4 4.89 46.11 -3.48
CA ARG A 4 5.98 45.85 -4.46
C ARG A 4 7.24 45.27 -3.80
N ARG A 5 7.49 45.58 -2.54
CA ARG A 5 8.64 45.07 -1.80
C ARG A 5 8.37 43.63 -1.33
N ASP A 6 7.14 43.33 -0.92
CA ASP A 6 6.71 41.97 -0.51
C ASP A 6 6.74 41.04 -1.73
N ASP A 7 6.19 41.41 -2.87
CA ASP A 7 6.26 40.67 -4.15
C ASP A 7 7.70 40.40 -4.62
N PHE A 8 8.63 41.33 -4.36
CA PHE A 8 10.04 41.14 -4.71
C PHE A 8 10.70 40.12 -3.76
N MET A 9 10.48 40.24 -2.44
CA MET A 9 11.08 39.34 -1.46
C MET A 9 10.57 37.92 -1.65
N GLU A 10 9.30 37.77 -1.96
CA GLU A 10 8.69 36.46 -2.26
C GLU A 10 9.36 35.82 -3.49
N ARG A 11 9.53 36.54 -4.62
CA ARG A 11 10.20 35.99 -5.80
C ARG A 11 11.69 35.71 -5.55
N TYR A 12 12.35 36.52 -4.74
CA TYR A 12 13.76 36.33 -4.38
C TYR A 12 13.93 35.05 -3.57
N GLN A 13 13.09 34.86 -2.54
CA GLN A 13 13.13 33.68 -1.70
C GLN A 13 12.74 32.43 -2.51
N LYS A 14 11.69 32.53 -3.31
CA LYS A 14 11.27 31.44 -4.20
C LYS A 14 12.40 31.00 -5.14
N PHE A 15 13.10 31.93 -5.78
CA PHE A 15 14.25 31.61 -6.64
C PHE A 15 15.35 30.89 -5.86
N LYS A 16 15.69 31.37 -4.67
CA LYS A 16 16.70 30.74 -3.82
C LYS A 16 16.30 29.31 -3.45
N ASP A 17 15.07 29.14 -2.96
CA ASP A 17 14.56 27.86 -2.51
C ASP A 17 14.39 26.85 -3.66
N ASP A 18 13.92 27.33 -4.82
CA ASP A 18 13.79 26.51 -6.03
C ASP A 18 15.15 25.99 -6.50
N LEU A 19 16.13 26.87 -6.68
CA LEU A 19 17.46 26.48 -7.18
C LEU A 19 18.21 25.60 -6.15
N ARG A 20 18.11 25.95 -4.88
CA ARG A 20 18.66 25.14 -3.79
C ARG A 20 18.02 23.74 -3.76
N GLY A 21 16.70 23.69 -3.91
CA GLY A 21 15.96 22.44 -4.00
C GLY A 21 16.35 21.57 -5.18
N GLU A 22 16.54 22.15 -6.38
CA GLU A 22 17.01 21.43 -7.58
C GLU A 22 18.41 20.82 -7.41
N ILE A 23 19.31 21.53 -6.70
CA ILE A 23 20.66 21.02 -6.40
C ILE A 23 20.60 19.90 -5.35
N LEU A 24 19.89 20.13 -4.25
CA LEU A 24 19.82 19.18 -3.15
C LEU A 24 19.06 17.89 -3.53
N SER A 25 18.05 17.99 -4.39
CA SER A 25 17.33 16.85 -4.93
C SER A 25 18.11 16.07 -5.99
N GLY A 26 19.26 16.59 -6.46
CA GLY A 26 20.06 15.98 -7.52
C GLY A 26 19.50 16.17 -8.93
N ASN A 27 18.48 17.00 -9.12
CA ASN A 27 17.98 17.37 -10.46
C ASN A 27 19.05 18.14 -11.24
N ILE A 28 19.86 18.93 -10.53
CA ILE A 28 21.12 19.47 -11.07
C ILE A 28 22.26 18.72 -10.39
N LYS A 29 22.95 17.89 -11.16
CA LYS A 29 23.99 16.99 -10.64
C LYS A 29 25.31 17.71 -10.33
N PRO A 30 26.15 17.14 -9.46
CA PRO A 30 27.53 17.58 -9.35
C PRO A 30 28.21 17.65 -10.73
N ASP A 31 29.05 18.67 -10.93
CA ASP A 31 29.72 19.03 -12.18
C ASP A 31 28.84 19.61 -13.29
N GLU A 32 27.52 19.67 -13.13
CA GLU A 32 26.63 20.35 -14.05
C GLU A 32 26.63 21.88 -13.83
N PHE A 33 26.43 22.61 -14.90
CA PHE A 33 26.36 24.08 -14.89
C PHE A 33 24.92 24.53 -14.69
N ILE A 34 24.73 25.49 -13.79
CA ILE A 34 23.46 26.19 -13.60
C ILE A 34 23.16 27.08 -14.83
N LEU A 35 21.89 27.27 -15.11
CA LEU A 35 21.44 28.14 -16.18
C LEU A 35 22.09 29.53 -16.10
N PRO A 36 22.33 30.19 -17.26
CA PRO A 36 22.91 31.52 -17.28
C PRO A 36 22.12 32.58 -16.51
N GLU A 37 22.81 33.53 -15.88
CA GLU A 37 22.18 34.61 -15.09
C GLU A 37 21.04 35.32 -15.82
N ASN A 38 21.15 35.47 -17.15
CA ASN A 38 20.13 36.12 -17.97
C ASN A 38 18.83 35.28 -18.00
N THR A 39 18.96 33.98 -18.23
CA THR A 39 17.84 33.03 -18.27
C THR A 39 17.14 32.99 -16.92
N LEU A 40 17.91 32.91 -15.84
CA LEU A 40 17.35 32.91 -14.45
C LEU A 40 16.67 34.26 -14.15
N SER A 41 17.25 35.39 -14.61
CA SER A 41 16.67 36.73 -14.45
C SER A 41 15.28 36.83 -15.11
N GLU A 42 15.14 36.30 -16.33
CA GLU A 42 13.88 36.26 -17.06
C GLU A 42 12.86 35.30 -16.43
N GLN A 43 13.29 34.09 -16.09
CA GLN A 43 12.44 33.07 -15.53
C GLN A 43 11.80 33.48 -14.21
N TYR A 44 12.56 34.09 -13.30
CA TYR A 44 12.10 34.50 -11.98
C TYR A 44 11.70 35.97 -11.88
N GLN A 45 11.75 36.70 -12.99
CA GLN A 45 11.45 38.15 -13.05
C GLN A 45 12.22 38.95 -11.99
N LEU A 46 13.52 38.64 -11.83
CA LEU A 46 14.43 39.27 -10.91
C LEU A 46 15.51 40.06 -11.68
N SER A 47 16.08 41.09 -11.05
CA SER A 47 17.24 41.78 -11.65
C SER A 47 18.46 40.85 -11.66
N ARG A 48 19.38 41.01 -12.62
CA ARG A 48 20.63 40.26 -12.63
C ARG A 48 21.45 40.42 -11.34
N VAL A 49 21.34 41.60 -10.70
CA VAL A 49 22.00 41.86 -9.41
C VAL A 49 21.42 40.92 -8.32
N SER A 50 20.10 40.77 -8.31
CA SER A 50 19.41 39.87 -7.36
C SER A 50 19.77 38.41 -7.63
N VAL A 51 19.80 37.98 -8.89
CA VAL A 51 20.24 36.64 -9.29
C VAL A 51 21.67 36.36 -8.81
N ARG A 52 22.61 37.30 -9.07
CA ARG A 52 23.99 37.17 -8.60
C ARG A 52 24.11 37.06 -7.09
N LYS A 53 23.26 37.78 -6.37
CA LYS A 53 23.25 37.70 -4.89
C LYS A 53 22.83 36.32 -4.41
N VAL A 54 21.77 35.73 -4.96
CA VAL A 54 21.35 34.34 -4.64
C VAL A 54 22.46 33.34 -5.01
N LEU A 55 23.05 33.47 -6.20
CA LEU A 55 24.14 32.58 -6.60
C LEU A 55 25.37 32.73 -5.68
N ALA A 56 25.67 33.92 -5.20
CA ALA A 56 26.73 34.13 -4.21
C ALA A 56 26.41 33.46 -2.87
N GLU A 57 25.18 33.56 -2.41
CA GLU A 57 24.72 32.86 -1.20
C GLU A 57 24.87 31.33 -1.34
N LEU A 58 24.53 30.75 -2.50
CA LEU A 58 24.71 29.32 -2.75
C LEU A 58 26.21 28.91 -2.87
N VAL A 59 27.07 29.83 -3.29
CA VAL A 59 28.55 29.62 -3.21
C VAL A 59 29.01 29.61 -1.77
N GLU A 60 28.51 30.51 -0.94
CA GLU A 60 28.82 30.54 0.51
C GLU A 60 28.31 29.29 1.23
N GLU A 61 27.16 28.76 0.80
CA GLU A 61 26.61 27.48 1.28
C GLU A 61 27.41 26.27 0.79
N GLY A 62 28.36 26.44 -0.13
CA GLY A 62 29.20 25.36 -0.67
C GLY A 62 28.47 24.43 -1.65
N LEU A 63 27.33 24.86 -2.19
CA LEU A 63 26.54 24.09 -3.15
C LEU A 63 27.02 24.28 -4.60
N ILE A 64 27.58 25.44 -4.91
CA ILE A 64 28.07 25.78 -6.25
C ILE A 64 29.41 26.50 -6.18
N GLU A 65 30.13 26.43 -7.26
CA GLU A 65 31.36 27.24 -7.47
C GLU A 65 31.26 28.08 -8.72
N LYS A 66 31.89 29.23 -8.72
CA LYS A 66 31.96 30.12 -9.88
C LYS A 66 33.17 29.80 -10.74
N ILE A 67 32.94 29.33 -11.95
CA ILE A 67 33.99 29.08 -12.95
C ILE A 67 34.11 30.29 -13.86
N SER A 68 35.29 30.92 -13.84
CA SER A 68 35.54 32.13 -14.67
C SER A 68 35.30 31.85 -16.13
N GLY A 69 34.44 32.69 -16.76
CA GLY A 69 34.08 32.57 -18.16
C GLY A 69 33.10 31.46 -18.55
N LYS A 70 32.70 30.58 -17.58
CA LYS A 70 31.82 29.46 -17.87
C LYS A 70 30.49 29.49 -17.10
N GLY A 71 30.44 30.18 -15.95
CA GLY A 71 29.23 30.24 -15.12
C GLY A 71 29.39 29.60 -13.76
N ASN A 72 28.27 29.20 -13.14
CA ASN A 72 28.26 28.55 -11.85
C ASN A 72 28.04 27.04 -12.04
N ARG A 73 28.84 26.20 -11.36
CA ARG A 73 28.81 24.74 -11.42
C ARG A 73 28.46 24.17 -10.05
N VAL A 74 27.64 23.13 -10.03
CA VAL A 74 27.35 22.40 -8.81
C VAL A 74 28.57 21.61 -8.37
N ILE A 75 28.92 21.70 -7.09
CA ILE A 75 30.07 20.97 -6.51
C ILE A 75 29.57 19.80 -5.69
N ALA A 76 30.29 18.65 -5.78
CA ALA A 76 30.04 17.54 -4.89
C ALA A 76 30.43 17.94 -3.45
N PRO A 77 29.66 17.52 -2.41
CA PRO A 77 30.03 17.79 -1.04
C PRO A 77 31.37 17.13 -0.71
N ASN A 78 32.38 17.94 -0.47
CA ASN A 78 33.65 17.44 0.02
C ASN A 78 33.46 16.89 1.45
N ASN A 79 34.05 15.71 1.72
CA ASN A 79 34.00 14.99 3.01
C ASN A 79 34.11 15.95 4.21
N GLY A 80 32.96 16.35 4.77
CA GLY A 80 32.86 17.05 6.04
C GLY A 80 32.40 18.51 6.04
N LEU A 81 32.19 19.18 4.90
CA LEU A 81 31.81 20.60 4.84
C LEU A 81 30.47 20.90 4.12
N ALA A 82 29.86 19.93 3.45
CA ALA A 82 28.57 20.17 2.81
C ALA A 82 27.42 19.87 3.75
N VAL A 83 26.49 20.78 3.85
CA VAL A 83 25.22 20.62 4.55
C VAL A 83 24.41 19.57 3.79
N ARG A 84 24.34 18.34 4.35
CA ARG A 84 23.37 17.35 3.90
C ARG A 84 22.01 17.68 4.51
N GLU A 85 20.99 17.68 3.70
CA GLU A 85 19.62 17.76 4.22
C GLU A 85 19.08 16.37 4.51
N THR A 86 18.49 16.21 5.69
CA THR A 86 17.94 14.94 6.14
C THR A 86 16.44 14.91 5.93
N ILE A 87 15.95 13.95 5.14
CA ILE A 87 14.54 13.58 5.04
C ILE A 87 14.20 12.62 6.17
N LYS A 88 13.15 12.94 6.92
CA LYS A 88 12.57 12.04 7.90
C LYS A 88 11.57 11.12 7.19
N LEU A 89 11.85 9.82 7.17
CA LEU A 89 10.98 8.78 6.62
C LEU A 89 10.38 7.97 7.76
N ALA A 90 9.06 7.78 7.78
CA ALA A 90 8.40 6.89 8.73
C ALA A 90 7.84 5.63 8.04
N TRP A 91 7.95 4.51 8.75
CA TRP A 91 7.46 3.20 8.31
C TRP A 91 6.85 2.43 9.48
N PHE A 92 5.85 1.57 9.26
CA PHE A 92 5.25 0.76 10.33
C PHE A 92 6.00 -0.55 10.56
N SER A 93 6.01 -1.01 11.81
CA SER A 93 6.92 -2.07 12.30
C SER A 93 6.64 -3.47 11.76
N THR A 94 5.42 -3.75 11.28
CA THR A 94 5.03 -5.07 10.77
C THR A 94 5.25 -5.24 9.25
N SER A 95 5.80 -4.21 8.59
CA SER A 95 6.11 -4.26 7.17
C SER A 95 7.26 -5.23 6.87
N TYR A 96 7.05 -6.10 5.88
CA TYR A 96 8.08 -7.03 5.40
C TYR A 96 9.17 -6.37 4.56
N GLU A 97 8.94 -5.12 4.12
CA GLU A 97 9.84 -4.38 3.23
C GLU A 97 10.94 -3.60 3.97
N ILE A 98 10.92 -3.53 5.31
CA ILE A 98 11.83 -2.66 6.09
C ILE A 98 13.30 -2.84 5.70
N ASP A 99 13.78 -4.08 5.58
CA ASP A 99 15.19 -4.34 5.23
C ASP A 99 15.48 -3.98 3.78
N ILE A 100 14.52 -4.20 2.87
CA ILE A 100 14.61 -3.78 1.47
C ILE A 100 14.65 -2.24 1.39
N VAL A 101 13.80 -1.57 2.15
CA VAL A 101 13.77 -0.10 2.22
C VAL A 101 15.09 0.46 2.75
N ARG A 102 15.70 -0.18 3.74
CA ARG A 102 17.05 0.21 4.22
C ARG A 102 18.10 0.11 3.11
N GLU A 103 18.03 -0.94 2.29
CA GLU A 103 18.95 -1.10 1.15
C GLU A 103 18.70 -0.02 0.09
N ILE A 104 17.43 0.25 -0.25
CA ILE A 104 17.04 1.33 -1.17
C ILE A 104 17.56 2.68 -0.66
N ILE A 105 17.41 2.97 0.64
CA ILE A 105 17.95 4.19 1.27
C ILE A 105 19.46 4.29 1.09
N ASN A 106 20.20 3.19 1.30
CA ASN A 106 21.65 3.20 1.14
C ASN A 106 22.07 3.49 -0.31
N GLN A 107 21.34 2.94 -1.29
CA GLN A 107 21.59 3.23 -2.70
C GLN A 107 21.25 4.68 -3.04
N TYR A 108 20.13 5.21 -2.52
CA TYR A 108 19.76 6.61 -2.69
C TYR A 108 20.85 7.54 -2.15
N LYS A 109 21.33 7.32 -0.93
CA LYS A 109 22.41 8.11 -0.32
C LYS A 109 23.71 8.09 -1.13
N ALA A 110 24.00 6.97 -1.80
CA ALA A 110 25.16 6.86 -2.67
C ALA A 110 25.02 7.67 -3.98
N SER A 111 23.79 7.76 -4.51
CA SER A 111 23.51 8.51 -5.74
C SER A 111 23.20 10.01 -5.48
N GLN A 112 22.77 10.35 -4.25
CA GLN A 112 22.36 11.70 -3.86
C GLN A 112 23.25 12.26 -2.74
N PRO A 113 24.39 12.86 -3.08
CA PRO A 113 25.42 13.23 -2.10
C PRO A 113 24.99 14.33 -1.13
N PHE A 114 23.96 15.10 -1.44
CA PHE A 114 23.42 16.19 -0.61
C PHE A 114 22.25 15.77 0.28
N ALA A 115 21.76 14.55 0.13
CA ALA A 115 20.61 14.06 0.89
C ALA A 115 21.04 12.97 1.90
N ASP A 116 20.36 12.96 3.03
CA ASP A 116 20.37 11.86 4.00
C ASP A 116 18.93 11.46 4.31
N ILE A 117 18.72 10.20 4.67
CA ILE A 117 17.41 9.68 5.06
C ILE A 117 17.50 9.12 6.47
N GLU A 118 16.66 9.63 7.35
CA GLU A 118 16.45 9.11 8.69
C GLU A 118 15.17 8.28 8.71
N LEU A 119 15.32 6.96 8.83
CA LEU A 119 14.20 6.02 8.89
C LEU A 119 13.75 5.79 10.33
N SER A 120 12.52 6.15 10.63
CA SER A 120 11.84 5.87 11.90
C SER A 120 10.86 4.72 11.72
N ILE A 121 10.98 3.67 12.54
CA ILE A 121 10.06 2.54 12.58
C ILE A 121 9.10 2.75 13.73
N ILE A 122 7.82 2.90 13.42
CA ILE A 122 6.75 3.17 14.39
C ILE A 122 5.89 1.90 14.51
N THR A 123 5.42 1.61 15.72
CA THR A 123 4.52 0.47 15.97
C THR A 123 3.26 0.60 15.13
N GLU A 124 2.80 -0.49 14.49
CA GLU A 124 1.61 -0.48 13.64
C GLU A 124 0.36 -0.05 14.40
N SER A 125 0.16 -0.56 15.63
CA SER A 125 -0.93 -0.12 16.49
C SER A 125 -0.78 1.36 16.82
N GLY A 126 -1.75 2.19 16.37
CA GLY A 126 -1.72 3.65 16.54
C GLY A 126 -0.70 4.36 15.65
N TYR A 127 -0.27 3.73 14.56
CA TYR A 127 0.67 4.32 13.60
C TYR A 127 0.17 5.67 13.06
N MET A 128 -1.07 5.70 12.55
CA MET A 128 -1.62 6.93 11.98
C MET A 128 -1.88 8.01 13.02
N ASP A 129 -2.36 7.65 14.21
CA ASP A 129 -2.49 8.61 15.33
C ASP A 129 -1.14 9.26 15.67
N THR A 130 -0.07 8.45 15.73
CA THR A 130 1.28 8.92 15.98
C THR A 130 1.77 9.86 14.88
N ILE A 131 1.60 9.48 13.60
CA ILE A 131 1.99 10.31 12.45
C ILE A 131 1.24 11.65 12.46
N VAL A 132 -0.09 11.62 12.67
CA VAL A 132 -0.93 12.82 12.74
C VAL A 132 -0.48 13.74 13.86
N GLN A 133 -0.28 13.21 15.07
CA GLN A 133 0.19 14.01 16.23
C GLN A 133 1.55 14.65 15.94
N LEU A 134 2.50 13.90 15.37
CA LEU A 134 3.81 14.44 15.02
C LEU A 134 3.70 15.56 13.97
N MET A 135 2.86 15.38 12.94
CA MET A 135 2.64 16.40 11.90
C MET A 135 2.00 17.68 12.48
N GLU A 136 1.01 17.55 13.35
CA GLU A 136 0.34 18.68 14.00
C GLU A 136 1.27 19.45 14.94
N ASN A 137 2.22 18.76 15.57
CA ASN A 137 3.23 19.36 16.43
C ASN A 137 4.43 19.96 15.66
N GLY A 138 4.49 19.79 14.34
CA GLY A 138 5.59 20.29 13.51
C GLY A 138 6.84 19.41 13.48
N ASP A 139 6.81 18.23 14.11
CA ASP A 139 7.89 17.25 14.18
C ASP A 139 7.65 16.02 13.27
N GLY A 140 6.63 16.08 12.43
CA GLY A 140 6.23 14.99 11.55
C GLY A 140 7.30 14.56 10.55
N PRO A 141 7.20 13.33 10.02
CA PRO A 141 8.07 12.88 8.94
C PRO A 141 7.81 13.71 7.68
N ASP A 142 8.81 13.80 6.82
CA ASP A 142 8.67 14.42 5.48
C ASP A 142 7.94 13.48 4.52
N VAL A 143 8.26 12.18 4.59
CA VAL A 143 7.64 11.10 3.81
C VAL A 143 7.26 9.97 4.77
N PHE A 144 6.14 9.30 4.51
CA PHE A 144 5.74 8.14 5.30
C PHE A 144 4.96 7.12 4.49
N MET A 145 5.14 5.85 4.82
CA MET A 145 4.40 4.74 4.22
C MET A 145 2.96 4.73 4.74
N VAL A 146 2.01 4.50 3.85
CA VAL A 146 0.58 4.40 4.18
C VAL A 146 -0.03 3.21 3.45
N SER A 147 -0.63 2.28 4.19
CA SER A 147 -1.47 1.22 3.61
C SER A 147 -2.85 1.79 3.21
N ASP A 148 -3.57 1.07 2.37
CA ASP A 148 -4.96 1.40 2.03
C ASP A 148 -5.88 1.51 3.25
N SER A 149 -5.66 0.68 4.28
CA SER A 149 -6.37 0.75 5.56
C SER A 149 -6.03 2.03 6.33
N GLN A 150 -4.75 2.38 6.43
CA GLN A 150 -4.29 3.59 7.09
C GLN A 150 -4.72 4.86 6.35
N PHE A 151 -4.82 4.80 5.03
CA PHE A 151 -5.39 5.91 4.25
C PHE A 151 -6.86 6.16 4.60
N ARG A 152 -7.67 5.11 4.74
CA ARG A 152 -9.06 5.24 5.21
C ARG A 152 -9.17 5.74 6.63
N GLU A 153 -8.21 5.39 7.50
CA GLU A 153 -8.13 5.95 8.85
C GLU A 153 -7.88 7.47 8.80
N LEU A 154 -7.00 7.96 7.91
CA LEU A 154 -6.81 9.40 7.68
C LEU A 154 -8.09 10.11 7.22
N LEU A 155 -8.89 9.47 6.37
CA LEU A 155 -10.18 10.00 5.93
C LEU A 155 -11.15 10.13 7.12
N ASP A 156 -11.26 9.10 7.95
CA ASP A 156 -12.13 9.11 9.14
C ASP A 156 -11.70 10.15 10.19
N LEU A 157 -10.39 10.37 10.32
CA LEU A 157 -9.82 11.40 11.18
C LEU A 157 -9.97 12.83 10.61
N GLU A 158 -10.46 12.98 9.37
CA GLU A 158 -10.55 14.27 8.65
C GLU A 158 -9.18 14.98 8.51
N LYS A 159 -8.09 14.22 8.40
CA LYS A 159 -6.71 14.71 8.38
C LYS A 159 -6.07 14.78 6.99
N MET A 160 -6.85 14.63 5.93
CA MET A 160 -6.35 14.70 4.55
C MET A 160 -5.69 16.04 4.21
N HIS A 161 -6.06 17.12 4.90
CA HIS A 161 -5.43 18.44 4.75
C HIS A 161 -3.95 18.47 5.14
N LEU A 162 -3.45 17.48 5.88
CA LEU A 162 -2.02 17.33 6.25
C LEU A 162 -1.19 16.68 5.14
N ILE A 163 -1.83 16.08 4.13
CA ILE A 163 -1.16 15.40 3.03
C ILE A 163 -0.91 16.37 1.89
N GLN A 164 0.31 16.37 1.36
CA GLN A 164 0.63 16.99 0.09
C GLN A 164 0.24 16.03 -1.03
N PRO A 165 -0.76 16.34 -1.87
CA PRO A 165 -1.06 15.51 -3.02
C PRO A 165 0.19 15.39 -3.92
N TYR A 166 0.62 14.16 -4.16
CA TYR A 166 1.77 13.93 -5.02
C TYR A 166 1.71 12.56 -5.68
N ILE A 167 1.72 12.56 -7.00
CA ILE A 167 1.93 11.37 -7.82
C ILE A 167 3.24 11.57 -8.56
N SER A 168 4.15 10.63 -8.37
CA SER A 168 5.46 10.69 -9.04
C SER A 168 5.32 10.76 -10.56
N PRO A 169 6.02 11.67 -11.24
CA PRO A 169 6.10 11.69 -12.69
C PRO A 169 6.68 10.39 -13.28
N GLU A 170 7.46 9.66 -12.48
CA GLU A 170 8.05 8.38 -12.85
C GLU A 170 7.04 7.22 -12.88
N LEU A 171 5.80 7.45 -12.35
CA LEU A 171 4.79 6.40 -12.20
C LEU A 171 3.43 6.88 -12.76
N GLN A 172 3.35 7.10 -14.07
CA GLN A 172 2.09 7.51 -14.71
C GLN A 172 1.10 6.33 -14.78
N PRO A 173 -0.19 6.52 -14.44
CA PRO A 173 -1.14 5.43 -14.30
C PRO A 173 -1.20 4.48 -15.51
N ASP A 174 -1.50 4.96 -16.70
CA ASP A 174 -1.71 4.09 -17.86
C ASP A 174 -0.41 3.66 -18.56
N LYS A 175 0.69 4.35 -18.33
CA LYS A 175 1.94 4.15 -19.03
C LYS A 175 2.93 3.31 -18.22
N ASP A 176 3.20 3.73 -17.00
CA ASP A 176 4.27 3.19 -16.18
C ASP A 176 3.73 2.27 -15.05
N SER A 177 2.41 2.22 -14.88
CA SER A 177 1.74 1.51 -13.79
C SER A 177 0.35 0.99 -14.19
N TYR A 178 -0.43 0.58 -13.21
CA TYR A 178 -1.79 0.08 -13.36
C TYR A 178 -2.78 1.12 -12.80
N PRO A 179 -3.75 1.63 -13.60
CA PRO A 179 -4.72 2.63 -13.11
C PRO A 179 -5.39 2.23 -11.80
N LYS A 180 -5.74 0.96 -11.66
CA LYS A 180 -6.48 0.41 -10.50
C LYS A 180 -5.79 0.64 -9.16
N ILE A 181 -4.45 0.64 -9.10
CA ILE A 181 -3.75 0.82 -7.82
C ILE A 181 -3.79 2.27 -7.30
N PHE A 182 -4.08 3.24 -8.16
CA PHE A 182 -4.23 4.64 -7.74
C PHE A 182 -5.58 4.88 -7.04
N GLU A 183 -6.59 4.06 -7.33
CA GLU A 183 -7.89 4.10 -6.65
C GLU A 183 -7.81 3.74 -5.17
N LEU A 184 -6.73 3.05 -4.72
CA LEU A 184 -6.47 2.76 -3.31
C LEU A 184 -6.33 4.02 -2.45
N PHE A 185 -5.91 5.13 -3.06
CA PHE A 185 -5.57 6.39 -2.39
C PHE A 185 -6.33 7.58 -2.99
N GLU A 186 -7.55 7.32 -3.46
CA GLU A 186 -8.40 8.37 -4.04
C GLU A 186 -9.20 9.10 -2.96
N TRP A 187 -9.21 10.41 -3.03
CA TRP A 187 -10.04 11.30 -2.25
C TRP A 187 -10.58 12.42 -3.14
N GLU A 188 -11.90 12.65 -3.09
CA GLU A 188 -12.60 13.66 -3.91
C GLU A 188 -12.27 13.57 -5.42
N GLY A 189 -12.11 12.35 -5.93
CA GLY A 189 -11.79 12.10 -7.34
C GLY A 189 -10.33 12.37 -7.73
N GLN A 190 -9.45 12.55 -6.75
CA GLN A 190 -8.02 12.76 -6.95
C GLN A 190 -7.20 11.71 -6.21
N SER A 191 -6.21 11.13 -6.88
CA SER A 191 -5.19 10.31 -6.22
C SER A 191 -4.24 11.19 -5.40
N MET A 192 -4.12 10.89 -4.11
CA MET A 192 -3.41 11.73 -3.14
C MET A 192 -1.98 11.30 -2.89
N ILE A 193 -1.68 10.01 -3.05
CA ILE A 193 -0.45 9.35 -2.61
C ILE A 193 0.12 8.53 -3.75
N THR A 194 1.44 8.55 -3.92
CA THR A 194 2.13 7.73 -4.92
C THR A 194 2.11 6.27 -4.50
N PRO A 195 1.47 5.35 -5.25
CA PRO A 195 1.52 3.92 -4.96
C PRO A 195 2.96 3.39 -4.98
N PHE A 196 3.28 2.50 -4.04
CA PHE A 196 4.61 1.89 -3.93
C PHE A 196 4.59 0.40 -4.23
N LEU A 197 3.59 -0.29 -3.71
CA LEU A 197 3.34 -1.72 -3.90
C LEU A 197 1.85 -2.02 -3.84
N PHE A 198 1.46 -3.17 -4.35
CA PHE A 198 0.09 -3.66 -4.23
C PHE A 198 0.03 -5.17 -4.10
N SER A 199 -1.12 -5.69 -3.71
CA SER A 199 -1.30 -7.11 -3.46
C SER A 199 -2.79 -7.49 -3.55
N PRO A 200 -3.22 -8.12 -4.63
CA PRO A 200 -4.57 -8.65 -4.71
C PRO A 200 -4.72 -9.88 -3.81
N VAL A 201 -5.94 -10.13 -3.36
CA VAL A 201 -6.28 -11.36 -2.65
C VAL A 201 -6.36 -12.51 -3.65
N VAL A 202 -5.69 -13.62 -3.33
CA VAL A 202 -5.58 -14.83 -4.13
C VAL A 202 -5.76 -16.08 -3.27
N ILE A 203 -5.92 -17.24 -3.86
CA ILE A 203 -5.70 -18.51 -3.18
C ILE A 203 -4.22 -18.88 -3.27
N CYS A 204 -3.59 -19.08 -2.11
CA CYS A 204 -2.30 -19.72 -1.98
C CYS A 204 -2.52 -21.20 -1.63
N TYR A 205 -1.81 -22.13 -2.27
CA TYR A 205 -1.98 -23.57 -2.06
C TYR A 205 -0.65 -24.30 -1.95
N ASN A 206 -0.64 -25.40 -1.17
CA ASN A 206 0.50 -26.27 -0.95
C ASN A 206 0.50 -27.41 -1.97
N GLU A 207 1.43 -27.37 -2.93
CA GLU A 207 1.56 -28.41 -3.98
C GLU A 207 1.87 -29.79 -3.40
N GLY A 208 2.56 -29.86 -2.27
CA GLY A 208 2.88 -31.12 -1.59
C GLY A 208 1.62 -31.81 -1.04
N LEU A 209 0.75 -31.05 -0.37
CA LEU A 209 -0.52 -31.57 0.16
C LEU A 209 -1.49 -31.95 -0.96
N PHE A 210 -1.50 -31.21 -2.07
CA PHE A 210 -2.24 -31.60 -3.28
C PHE A 210 -1.77 -32.95 -3.81
N GLY A 211 -0.45 -33.15 -3.94
CA GLY A 211 0.12 -34.43 -4.36
C GLY A 211 -0.19 -35.59 -3.42
N GLN A 212 -0.16 -35.37 -2.09
CA GLN A 212 -0.52 -36.38 -1.09
C GLN A 212 -2.01 -36.79 -1.20
N ALA A 213 -2.90 -35.86 -1.51
CA ALA A 213 -4.32 -36.12 -1.74
C ALA A 213 -4.61 -36.73 -3.12
N GLY A 214 -3.59 -36.96 -3.95
CA GLY A 214 -3.74 -37.53 -5.30
C GLY A 214 -4.39 -36.57 -6.31
N ILE A 215 -4.34 -35.25 -6.06
CA ILE A 215 -4.82 -34.23 -6.98
C ILE A 215 -3.64 -33.39 -7.48
N GLY A 216 -3.65 -33.05 -8.77
CA GLY A 216 -2.59 -32.24 -9.38
C GLY A 216 -2.77 -30.74 -9.14
N SER A 217 -1.73 -29.97 -9.42
CA SER A 217 -1.81 -28.51 -9.42
C SER A 217 -2.76 -27.94 -10.49
N ASP A 218 -3.15 -28.75 -11.46
CA ASP A 218 -4.14 -28.44 -12.49
C ASP A 218 -5.58 -28.80 -12.11
N TYR A 219 -5.80 -29.29 -10.87
CA TYR A 219 -7.14 -29.60 -10.37
C TYR A 219 -8.06 -28.37 -10.50
N PRO A 220 -9.27 -28.53 -11.13
CA PRO A 220 -10.12 -27.41 -11.43
C PRO A 220 -10.73 -26.81 -10.16
N ILE A 221 -10.43 -25.54 -9.89
CA ILE A 221 -11.05 -24.74 -8.83
C ILE A 221 -11.54 -23.46 -9.50
N HIS A 222 -12.74 -23.51 -10.08
CA HIS A 222 -13.27 -22.42 -10.92
C HIS A 222 -14.46 -21.70 -10.27
N ASN A 223 -15.17 -22.36 -9.35
CA ASN A 223 -16.31 -21.82 -8.62
C ASN A 223 -16.33 -22.38 -7.19
N TRP A 224 -17.32 -21.98 -6.39
CA TRP A 224 -17.44 -22.41 -5.00
C TRP A 224 -17.63 -23.91 -4.84
N ASP A 225 -18.39 -24.56 -5.74
CA ASP A 225 -18.60 -26.02 -5.69
C ASP A 225 -17.28 -26.78 -5.89
N THR A 226 -16.48 -26.34 -6.88
CA THR A 226 -15.18 -26.96 -7.14
C THR A 226 -14.13 -26.62 -6.08
N LEU A 227 -14.20 -25.45 -5.44
CA LEU A 227 -13.40 -25.13 -4.26
C LEU A 227 -13.74 -26.06 -3.11
N LEU A 228 -15.04 -26.25 -2.82
CA LEU A 228 -15.51 -27.14 -1.76
C LEU A 228 -15.11 -28.59 -2.04
N ASP A 229 -15.24 -29.08 -3.28
CA ASP A 229 -14.83 -30.42 -3.65
C ASP A 229 -13.31 -30.64 -3.46
N ALA A 230 -12.50 -29.68 -3.88
CA ALA A 230 -11.05 -29.71 -3.62
C ALA A 230 -10.75 -29.69 -2.11
N ALA A 231 -11.42 -28.82 -1.35
CA ALA A 231 -11.23 -28.71 0.08
C ALA A 231 -11.62 -30.00 0.82
N LYS A 232 -12.68 -30.70 0.41
CA LYS A 232 -13.06 -32.01 0.94
C LYS A 232 -11.99 -33.09 0.70
N LYS A 233 -11.42 -33.13 -0.51
CA LYS A 233 -10.35 -34.08 -0.85
C LYS A 233 -9.06 -33.83 -0.08
N LEU A 234 -8.79 -32.56 0.27
CA LEU A 234 -7.59 -32.11 0.95
C LEU A 234 -7.74 -32.13 2.48
N THR A 235 -8.96 -32.31 3.01
CA THR A 235 -9.19 -32.43 4.45
C THR A 235 -8.95 -33.87 4.87
N ALA A 236 -8.08 -34.10 5.84
CA ALA A 236 -7.68 -35.42 6.28
C ALA A 236 -7.63 -35.54 7.81
N ASP A 237 -8.20 -36.64 8.29
CA ASP A 237 -7.99 -37.25 9.61
C ASP A 237 -7.11 -38.48 9.36
N LEU A 238 -5.79 -38.34 9.62
CA LEU A 238 -4.79 -39.34 9.19
C LEU A 238 -4.71 -40.56 10.12
N ASP A 239 -5.08 -40.39 11.38
CA ASP A 239 -4.99 -41.44 12.39
C ASP A 239 -6.37 -41.96 12.89
N GLU A 240 -7.46 -41.48 12.28
CA GLU A 240 -8.85 -41.90 12.52
C GLU A 240 -9.28 -41.69 13.99
N ASP A 241 -8.73 -40.63 14.65
CA ASP A 241 -9.06 -40.28 16.04
C ASP A 241 -10.14 -39.19 16.18
N ASP A 242 -10.85 -38.86 15.09
CA ASP A 242 -11.82 -37.77 14.93
C ASP A 242 -11.20 -36.35 15.01
N ARG A 243 -9.88 -36.23 14.92
CA ARG A 243 -9.18 -34.95 14.80
C ARG A 243 -8.71 -34.75 13.40
N ILE A 244 -8.93 -33.54 12.88
CA ILE A 244 -8.49 -33.18 11.54
C ILE A 244 -7.05 -32.66 11.63
N GLU A 245 -6.08 -33.40 11.06
CA GLU A 245 -4.68 -32.97 10.97
C GLU A 245 -4.48 -31.93 9.91
N HIS A 246 -5.19 -32.06 8.78
CA HIS A 246 -5.10 -31.12 7.68
C HIS A 246 -6.50 -30.67 7.26
N TYR A 247 -6.69 -29.37 7.20
CA TYR A 247 -7.87 -28.77 6.60
C TYR A 247 -7.63 -28.46 5.12
N GLY A 248 -8.65 -28.59 4.31
CA GLY A 248 -8.53 -28.31 2.88
C GLY A 248 -8.45 -26.84 2.54
N PHE A 249 -9.14 -25.99 3.29
CA PHE A 249 -9.19 -24.56 3.04
C PHE A 249 -9.27 -23.73 4.32
N CYS A 250 -8.68 -22.56 4.32
CA CYS A 250 -8.81 -21.58 5.40
C CYS A 250 -8.84 -20.16 4.84
N PHE A 251 -9.65 -19.32 5.46
CA PHE A 251 -9.71 -17.88 5.18
C PHE A 251 -9.77 -17.10 6.50
N SER A 252 -9.51 -15.82 6.50
CA SER A 252 -9.66 -14.97 7.67
C SER A 252 -11.03 -14.29 7.69
N SER A 253 -11.64 -14.14 8.87
CA SER A 253 -12.82 -13.29 9.09
C SER A 253 -12.51 -11.79 9.00
N SER A 254 -11.27 -11.43 8.71
CA SER A 254 -10.85 -10.06 8.48
C SER A 254 -11.66 -9.41 7.36
N PRO A 255 -12.03 -8.13 7.50
CA PRO A 255 -12.64 -7.34 6.42
C PRO A 255 -11.80 -7.26 5.15
N HIS A 256 -10.53 -7.67 5.20
CA HIS A 256 -9.64 -7.75 4.04
C HIS A 256 -9.63 -9.13 3.36
N ARG A 257 -10.45 -10.08 3.79
CA ARG A 257 -10.49 -11.45 3.24
C ARG A 257 -11.89 -11.93 2.88
N TRP A 258 -12.77 -12.11 3.86
CA TRP A 258 -14.10 -12.68 3.61
C TRP A 258 -14.95 -11.92 2.58
N PRO A 259 -14.84 -10.57 2.41
CA PRO A 259 -15.63 -9.85 1.42
C PRO A 259 -15.37 -10.29 -0.02
N VAL A 260 -14.27 -11.02 -0.27
CA VAL A 260 -14.03 -11.63 -1.59
C VAL A 260 -15.19 -12.55 -1.99
N PHE A 261 -15.69 -13.38 -1.08
CA PHE A 261 -16.85 -14.25 -1.35
C PHE A 261 -18.12 -13.44 -1.62
N MET A 262 -18.33 -12.36 -0.87
CA MET A 262 -19.44 -11.44 -1.14
C MET A 262 -19.34 -10.80 -2.53
N LEU A 263 -18.14 -10.31 -2.92
CA LEU A 263 -17.91 -9.72 -4.23
C LEU A 263 -18.16 -10.71 -5.37
N GLN A 264 -17.73 -11.96 -5.19
CA GLN A 264 -17.94 -13.03 -6.17
C GLN A 264 -19.43 -13.40 -6.34
N ASN A 265 -20.23 -13.18 -5.32
CA ASN A 265 -21.67 -13.46 -5.34
C ASN A 265 -22.52 -12.21 -5.68
N ASP A 266 -21.91 -11.16 -6.23
CA ASP A 266 -22.56 -9.87 -6.52
C ASP A 266 -23.23 -9.23 -5.28
N GLY A 267 -22.71 -9.50 -4.09
CA GLY A 267 -23.11 -8.88 -2.84
C GLY A 267 -22.52 -7.49 -2.66
N SER A 268 -23.01 -6.76 -1.68
CA SER A 268 -22.53 -5.42 -1.36
C SER A 268 -22.65 -5.10 0.12
N LEU A 269 -21.85 -4.14 0.60
CA LEU A 269 -21.95 -3.62 1.98
C LEU A 269 -22.69 -2.29 2.05
N ALA A 270 -22.69 -1.51 0.96
CA ALA A 270 -23.41 -0.27 0.86
C ALA A 270 -23.81 0.02 -0.58
N SER A 271 -24.99 0.60 -0.78
CA SER A 271 -25.46 1.08 -2.09
C SER A 271 -24.86 2.45 -2.43
N SER A 272 -24.65 3.28 -1.41
CA SER A 272 -24.03 4.61 -1.51
C SER A 272 -23.25 4.93 -0.22
N HIS A 273 -22.59 6.08 -0.19
CA HIS A 273 -21.99 6.59 1.05
C HIS A 273 -23.05 6.99 2.10
N GLU A 274 -24.32 7.08 1.73
CA GLU A 274 -25.41 7.46 2.63
C GLU A 274 -26.24 6.27 3.12
N ALA A 275 -26.19 5.13 2.42
CA ALA A 275 -27.02 3.97 2.70
C ALA A 275 -26.21 2.66 2.70
N ALA A 276 -26.16 1.98 3.84
CA ALA A 276 -25.70 0.61 3.93
C ALA A 276 -26.67 -0.33 3.16
N ASN A 277 -26.14 -1.45 2.67
CA ASN A 277 -26.88 -2.47 1.95
C ASN A 277 -26.24 -3.84 2.22
N ILE A 278 -26.16 -4.21 3.49
CA ILE A 278 -25.55 -5.47 3.95
C ILE A 278 -26.60 -6.57 3.95
N ASP A 279 -27.84 -6.23 4.30
CA ASP A 279 -29.01 -7.13 4.33
C ASP A 279 -29.53 -7.36 2.91
N ASN A 280 -28.73 -8.02 2.09
CA ASN A 280 -29.13 -8.46 0.76
C ASN A 280 -28.84 -9.95 0.56
N ALA A 281 -29.65 -10.60 -0.26
CA ALA A 281 -29.60 -12.06 -0.45
C ALA A 281 -28.20 -12.55 -0.87
N ASN A 282 -27.50 -11.82 -1.71
CA ASN A 282 -26.18 -12.22 -2.22
C ASN A 282 -25.09 -12.15 -1.14
N THR A 283 -25.10 -11.12 -0.29
CA THR A 283 -24.19 -11.01 0.86
C THR A 283 -24.46 -12.10 1.90
N ILE A 284 -25.75 -12.34 2.21
CA ILE A 284 -26.17 -13.38 3.17
C ILE A 284 -25.76 -14.76 2.67
N GLU A 285 -25.99 -15.09 1.39
CA GLU A 285 -25.56 -16.35 0.77
C GLU A 285 -24.05 -16.55 0.86
N ALA A 286 -23.24 -15.50 0.59
CA ALA A 286 -21.80 -15.56 0.70
C ALA A 286 -21.32 -15.81 2.13
N LEU A 287 -21.93 -15.17 3.12
CA LEU A 287 -21.63 -15.40 4.54
C LEU A 287 -22.06 -16.79 4.98
N GLN A 288 -23.20 -17.29 4.49
CA GLN A 288 -23.64 -18.66 4.76
C GLN A 288 -22.66 -19.68 4.19
N PHE A 289 -22.16 -19.47 2.97
CA PHE A 289 -21.11 -20.31 2.39
C PHE A 289 -19.85 -20.34 3.27
N CYS A 290 -19.40 -19.18 3.77
CA CYS A 290 -18.28 -19.12 4.70
C CYS A 290 -18.52 -19.94 5.98
N LEU A 291 -19.71 -19.85 6.57
CA LEU A 291 -20.08 -20.64 7.75
C LEU A 291 -20.18 -22.13 7.42
N ASP A 292 -20.73 -22.47 6.26
CA ASP A 292 -20.86 -23.87 5.83
C ASP A 292 -19.47 -24.54 5.69
N LEU A 293 -18.47 -23.85 5.16
CA LEU A 293 -17.08 -24.36 5.11
C LEU A 293 -16.56 -24.80 6.49
N MET A 294 -16.90 -24.07 7.55
CA MET A 294 -16.42 -24.32 8.91
C MET A 294 -17.30 -25.34 9.66
N TYR A 295 -18.62 -25.17 9.65
CA TYR A 295 -19.53 -25.85 10.57
C TYR A 295 -20.25 -27.03 9.95
N LYS A 296 -20.63 -26.96 8.68
CA LYS A 296 -21.36 -28.01 7.98
C LYS A 296 -20.42 -28.98 7.27
N GLU A 297 -19.53 -28.44 6.45
CA GLU A 297 -18.62 -29.21 5.59
C GLU A 297 -17.32 -29.56 6.32
N LYS A 298 -16.98 -28.82 7.37
CA LYS A 298 -15.79 -29.02 8.23
C LYS A 298 -14.47 -29.10 7.48
N VAL A 299 -14.36 -28.36 6.39
CA VAL A 299 -13.16 -28.27 5.54
C VAL A 299 -12.26 -27.08 5.90
N SER A 300 -12.74 -26.23 6.81
CA SER A 300 -12.02 -25.05 7.32
C SER A 300 -12.05 -25.09 8.85
N PRO A 301 -10.95 -24.69 9.52
CA PRO A 301 -10.93 -24.64 10.98
C PRO A 301 -11.90 -23.58 11.50
N ILE A 302 -12.48 -23.84 12.66
CA ILE A 302 -13.33 -22.88 13.37
C ILE A 302 -12.44 -21.80 13.95
N TYR A 303 -12.80 -20.55 13.71
CA TYR A 303 -12.00 -19.42 14.16
C TYR A 303 -11.97 -19.28 15.68
N SER A 304 -10.77 -19.03 16.20
CA SER A 304 -10.59 -18.33 17.45
C SER A 304 -10.43 -16.83 17.15
N HIS A 305 -11.26 -16.00 17.78
CA HIS A 305 -11.22 -14.55 17.62
C HIS A 305 -9.82 -13.96 17.87
N GLY A 306 -9.41 -12.98 17.06
CA GLY A 306 -8.26 -12.13 17.31
C GLY A 306 -6.97 -12.49 16.58
N SER A 307 -6.93 -13.54 15.74
CA SER A 307 -5.76 -13.83 14.90
C SER A 307 -6.03 -13.50 13.43
N GLU A 308 -5.54 -12.37 12.97
CA GLU A 308 -5.61 -12.00 11.55
C GLU A 308 -4.71 -12.85 10.66
N TYR A 309 -3.72 -13.54 11.27
CA TYR A 309 -2.68 -14.34 10.59
C TYR A 309 -2.84 -15.85 10.80
N LEU A 310 -4.00 -16.30 11.28
CA LEU A 310 -4.17 -17.72 11.57
C LEU A 310 -4.05 -18.60 10.32
N ALA A 311 -4.59 -18.15 9.19
CA ALA A 311 -4.55 -18.90 7.93
C ALA A 311 -3.10 -19.11 7.47
N GLU A 312 -2.31 -18.06 7.46
CA GLU A 312 -0.90 -18.08 7.08
C GLU A 312 -0.07 -18.94 8.06
N ALA A 313 -0.31 -18.81 9.37
CA ALA A 313 0.38 -19.60 10.39
C ALA A 313 0.07 -21.09 10.27
N LEU A 314 -1.17 -21.47 9.95
CA LEU A 314 -1.56 -22.87 9.70
C LEU A 314 -0.96 -23.38 8.39
N PHE A 315 -0.89 -22.52 7.36
CA PHE A 315 -0.33 -22.89 6.07
C PHE A 315 1.19 -23.19 6.18
N VAL A 316 1.95 -22.36 6.87
CA VAL A 316 3.40 -22.58 7.11
C VAL A 316 3.63 -23.89 7.89
N LYS A 317 2.72 -24.26 8.78
CA LYS A 317 2.77 -25.53 9.53
C LYS A 317 2.22 -26.73 8.77
N GLU A 318 1.87 -26.54 7.50
CA GLU A 318 1.25 -27.58 6.65
C GLU A 318 -0.04 -28.17 7.25
N ARG A 319 -0.78 -27.35 8.03
CA ARG A 319 -2.06 -27.73 8.66
C ARG A 319 -3.27 -27.34 7.81
N VAL A 320 -3.04 -26.63 6.71
CA VAL A 320 -4.07 -26.26 5.75
C VAL A 320 -3.49 -26.30 4.32
N ALA A 321 -4.26 -26.83 3.39
CA ALA A 321 -3.79 -27.02 2.01
C ALA A 321 -3.97 -25.78 1.13
N MET A 322 -5.02 -24.99 1.36
CA MET A 322 -5.33 -23.76 0.63
C MET A 322 -5.70 -22.66 1.61
N ILE A 323 -5.22 -21.45 1.34
CA ILE A 323 -5.60 -20.25 2.11
C ILE A 323 -5.99 -19.11 1.18
N LEU A 324 -6.93 -18.27 1.66
CA LEU A 324 -7.23 -16.97 1.06
C LEU A 324 -6.28 -15.94 1.66
N SER A 325 -5.30 -15.49 0.89
CA SER A 325 -4.24 -14.58 1.34
C SER A 325 -3.86 -13.56 0.26
N THR A 326 -2.78 -12.82 0.46
CA THR A 326 -2.24 -11.85 -0.51
C THR A 326 -0.76 -12.13 -0.74
N TYR A 327 -0.20 -11.62 -1.84
CA TYR A 327 1.25 -11.69 -2.08
C TYR A 327 2.07 -11.10 -0.94
N TYR A 328 1.57 -10.08 -0.30
CA TYR A 328 2.23 -9.43 0.84
C TYR A 328 2.49 -10.41 1.99
N PHE A 329 1.47 -11.15 2.43
CA PHE A 329 1.60 -12.14 3.51
C PHE A 329 2.41 -13.37 3.11
N MET A 330 2.62 -13.63 1.82
CA MET A 330 3.47 -14.72 1.37
C MET A 330 4.95 -14.50 1.72
N ASN A 331 5.33 -13.29 2.13
CA ASN A 331 6.64 -13.02 2.69
C ASN A 331 6.93 -13.83 3.97
N GLU A 332 5.90 -14.29 4.71
CA GLU A 332 6.04 -15.23 5.82
C GLU A 332 6.62 -16.59 5.40
N PHE A 333 6.50 -16.95 4.13
CA PHE A 333 6.97 -18.23 3.60
C PHE A 333 8.45 -18.21 3.21
N ARG A 334 9.10 -17.07 3.29
CA ARG A 334 10.54 -16.96 2.99
C ARG A 334 11.35 -17.85 3.92
N GLY A 335 12.29 -18.59 3.33
CA GLY A 335 13.18 -19.47 4.07
C GLY A 335 12.55 -20.79 4.52
N ASN A 336 11.27 -21.01 4.28
CA ASN A 336 10.61 -22.30 4.45
C ASN A 336 10.68 -23.08 3.14
N ALA A 337 11.06 -24.35 3.20
CA ALA A 337 11.06 -25.26 2.03
C ALA A 337 9.64 -25.71 1.66
N LEU A 338 8.67 -24.81 1.74
CA LEU A 338 7.27 -25.09 1.48
C LEU A 338 7.01 -25.08 -0.03
N PRO A 339 6.51 -26.15 -0.63
CA PRO A 339 6.15 -26.17 -2.05
C PRO A 339 4.79 -25.50 -2.23
N TRP A 340 4.78 -24.21 -2.51
CA TRP A 340 3.55 -23.43 -2.64
C TRP A 340 3.44 -22.73 -4.00
N ASN A 341 2.20 -22.43 -4.37
CA ASN A 341 1.89 -21.67 -5.57
C ASN A 341 0.58 -20.90 -5.35
N VAL A 342 0.19 -20.07 -6.31
CA VAL A 342 -0.99 -19.23 -6.26
C VAL A 342 -1.95 -19.51 -7.39
N ARG A 343 -3.23 -19.20 -7.19
CA ARG A 343 -4.26 -19.22 -8.22
C ARG A 343 -5.30 -18.14 -7.96
N PRO A 344 -6.06 -17.73 -8.98
CA PRO A 344 -7.18 -16.81 -8.79
C PRO A 344 -8.17 -17.36 -7.78
N VAL A 345 -8.87 -16.48 -7.08
CA VAL A 345 -10.02 -16.87 -6.28
C VAL A 345 -11.12 -17.36 -7.23
N PRO A 346 -11.77 -18.51 -6.97
CA PRO A 346 -12.81 -19.03 -7.85
C PRO A 346 -14.02 -18.11 -7.89
N LYS A 347 -14.56 -17.86 -9.05
CA LYS A 347 -15.77 -17.07 -9.22
C LYS A 347 -17.02 -17.81 -8.76
N GLU A 348 -18.07 -17.07 -8.48
CA GLU A 348 -19.43 -17.59 -8.38
C GLU A 348 -20.31 -16.95 -9.45
N LYS A 349 -20.95 -15.83 -9.15
CA LYS A 349 -21.72 -15.03 -10.13
C LYS A 349 -20.80 -14.12 -10.94
N SER A 350 -19.73 -13.63 -10.32
CA SER A 350 -18.73 -12.75 -10.95
C SER A 350 -17.32 -13.04 -10.51
N ASP A 351 -16.34 -12.49 -11.25
CA ASP A 351 -14.92 -12.52 -10.91
C ASP A 351 -14.61 -11.34 -9.96
N GLY A 352 -14.70 -11.54 -8.66
CA GLY A 352 -14.42 -10.51 -7.67
C GLY A 352 -13.26 -10.86 -6.77
N THR A 353 -12.37 -9.90 -6.49
CA THR A 353 -11.35 -9.99 -5.44
C THR A 353 -11.12 -8.64 -4.82
N LEU A 354 -10.34 -8.59 -3.73
CA LEU A 354 -9.90 -7.34 -3.10
C LEU A 354 -8.48 -6.99 -3.53
N LEU A 355 -8.26 -5.71 -3.74
CA LEU A 355 -6.95 -5.11 -3.94
C LEU A 355 -6.55 -4.36 -2.67
N LEU A 356 -5.39 -4.72 -2.15
CA LEU A 356 -4.73 -4.04 -1.05
C LEU A 356 -3.43 -3.44 -1.54
N GLY A 357 -2.90 -2.45 -0.84
CA GLY A 357 -1.64 -1.85 -1.24
C GLY A 357 -1.09 -0.86 -0.25
N GLY A 358 0.05 -0.31 -0.63
CA GLY A 358 0.73 0.72 0.14
C GLY A 358 1.33 1.79 -0.76
N GLY A 359 1.39 3.01 -0.27
CA GLY A 359 1.90 4.16 -0.98
C GLY A 359 2.73 5.08 -0.10
N LEU A 360 3.41 6.00 -0.72
CA LEU A 360 4.29 6.98 -0.08
C LEU A 360 3.58 8.33 -0.03
N ALA A 361 3.22 8.75 1.17
CA ALA A 361 2.60 10.03 1.45
C ALA A 361 3.67 11.08 1.78
N ILE A 362 3.44 12.32 1.37
CA ILE A 362 4.28 13.47 1.68
C ILE A 362 3.54 14.38 2.66
N ASN A 363 4.21 14.78 3.73
CA ASN A 363 3.71 15.77 4.67
C ASN A 363 3.66 17.14 4.02
N LYS A 364 2.47 17.75 3.98
CA LYS A 364 2.27 19.08 3.38
C LYS A 364 3.10 20.18 4.05
N ASN A 365 3.40 20.02 5.34
CA ASN A 365 4.16 20.99 6.12
C ASN A 365 5.67 20.72 6.09
N SER A 366 6.13 19.76 5.28
CA SER A 366 7.57 19.49 5.10
C SER A 366 8.31 20.74 4.61
N GLN A 367 9.40 21.10 5.29
CA GLN A 367 10.29 22.18 4.87
C GLN A 367 11.23 21.75 3.74
N ARG A 368 11.17 20.45 3.33
CA ARG A 368 12.03 19.83 2.32
C ARG A 368 11.22 19.20 1.19
N LEU A 369 10.13 19.86 0.79
CA LEU A 369 9.12 19.30 -0.10
C LEU A 369 9.72 18.75 -1.42
N LYS A 370 10.62 19.51 -2.08
CA LYS A 370 11.26 19.05 -3.31
C LYS A 370 12.14 17.82 -3.10
N LEU A 371 12.89 17.78 -2.01
CA LEU A 371 13.72 16.63 -1.68
C LEU A 371 12.86 15.40 -1.33
N ALA A 372 11.75 15.61 -0.61
CA ALA A 372 10.77 14.56 -0.34
C ALA A 372 10.17 13.99 -1.64
N GLN A 373 9.79 14.85 -2.59
CA GLN A 373 9.30 14.44 -3.90
C GLN A 373 10.36 13.64 -4.68
N SER A 374 11.60 14.14 -4.75
CA SER A 374 12.71 13.42 -5.41
C SER A 374 12.99 12.06 -4.77
N PHE A 375 12.86 11.94 -3.45
CA PHE A 375 12.99 10.66 -2.78
C PHE A 375 11.85 9.70 -3.11
N VAL A 376 10.60 10.19 -3.17
CA VAL A 376 9.45 9.38 -3.62
C VAL A 376 9.64 8.93 -5.06
N ASP A 377 10.12 9.79 -5.96
CA ASP A 377 10.42 9.45 -7.34
C ASP A 377 11.46 8.32 -7.45
N TYR A 378 12.52 8.40 -6.62
CA TYR A 378 13.52 7.33 -6.55
C TYR A 378 12.94 6.01 -6.05
N MET A 379 12.10 6.05 -5.01
CA MET A 379 11.47 4.86 -4.42
C MET A 379 10.58 4.10 -5.43
N VAL A 380 9.93 4.80 -6.36
CA VAL A 380 9.13 4.18 -7.43
C VAL A 380 9.88 4.05 -8.76
N GLY A 381 11.15 4.43 -8.79
CA GLY A 381 12.04 4.26 -9.93
C GLY A 381 12.41 2.79 -10.16
N ALA A 382 12.93 2.49 -11.34
CA ALA A 382 13.22 1.11 -11.76
C ALA A 382 14.21 0.37 -10.81
N GLU A 383 15.23 1.06 -10.30
CA GLU A 383 16.23 0.46 -9.41
C GLU A 383 15.62 0.02 -8.07
N ALA A 384 14.90 0.91 -7.39
CA ALA A 384 14.27 0.63 -6.11
C ALA A 384 13.16 -0.44 -6.24
N GLN A 385 12.32 -0.33 -7.27
CA GLN A 385 11.27 -1.31 -7.54
C GLN A 385 11.82 -2.69 -7.94
N SER A 386 12.99 -2.76 -8.60
CA SER A 386 13.67 -4.02 -8.89
C SER A 386 14.18 -4.71 -7.63
N LEU A 387 14.70 -3.96 -6.65
CA LEU A 387 15.07 -4.50 -5.34
C LEU A 387 13.85 -5.05 -4.61
N LEU A 388 12.75 -4.28 -4.61
CA LEU A 388 11.50 -4.70 -3.98
C LEU A 388 11.03 -6.04 -4.53
N LYS A 389 11.02 -6.22 -5.87
CA LYS A 389 10.63 -7.48 -6.49
C LYS A 389 11.63 -8.62 -6.20
N LYS A 390 12.92 -8.40 -6.39
CA LYS A 390 13.94 -9.46 -6.21
C LYS A 390 14.00 -10.02 -4.80
N GLN A 391 13.74 -9.20 -3.79
CA GLN A 391 13.92 -9.55 -2.39
C GLN A 391 12.60 -9.79 -1.64
N GLY A 392 11.46 -9.40 -2.22
CA GLY A 392 10.14 -9.51 -1.59
C GLY A 392 9.13 -10.22 -2.46
N CYS A 393 8.21 -10.93 -1.83
CA CYS A 393 7.00 -11.44 -2.48
C CYS A 393 5.90 -10.38 -2.43
N THR A 394 6.18 -9.22 -3.04
CA THR A 394 5.23 -8.11 -3.21
C THR A 394 5.22 -7.72 -4.68
N ILE A 395 4.15 -7.09 -5.12
CA ILE A 395 4.05 -6.64 -6.51
C ILE A 395 4.42 -5.16 -6.53
N PRO A 396 5.53 -4.79 -7.21
CA PRO A 396 5.91 -3.40 -7.38
C PRO A 396 4.85 -2.61 -8.14
N ALA A 397 4.68 -1.33 -7.78
CA ALA A 397 3.75 -0.45 -8.49
C ALA A 397 4.17 -0.16 -9.94
N ARG A 398 5.47 -0.27 -10.25
CA ARG A 398 6.01 -0.04 -11.59
C ARG A 398 5.79 -1.25 -12.49
N LYS A 399 4.97 -1.06 -13.54
CA LYS A 399 4.47 -2.13 -14.41
C LYS A 399 5.59 -2.93 -15.09
N GLU A 400 6.58 -2.25 -15.70
CA GLU A 400 7.70 -2.93 -16.37
C GLU A 400 8.48 -3.84 -15.42
N ILE A 401 8.61 -3.45 -14.14
CA ILE A 401 9.30 -4.24 -13.12
C ILE A 401 8.38 -5.36 -12.61
N ALA A 402 7.11 -5.05 -12.34
CA ALA A 402 6.13 -6.06 -11.90
C ALA A 402 6.00 -7.22 -12.89
N GLU A 403 6.13 -6.94 -14.19
CA GLU A 403 5.98 -7.93 -15.29
C GLU A 403 7.30 -8.53 -15.76
N ASP A 404 8.45 -8.11 -15.23
CA ASP A 404 9.76 -8.65 -15.64
C ASP A 404 10.05 -9.99 -14.96
N ASP A 405 9.86 -11.08 -15.69
CA ASP A 405 10.10 -12.45 -15.21
C ASP A 405 11.57 -12.72 -14.87
N SER A 406 12.52 -11.96 -15.42
CA SER A 406 13.94 -12.13 -15.13
C SER A 406 14.30 -11.77 -13.68
N LEU A 407 13.41 -11.04 -12.99
CA LEU A 407 13.55 -10.63 -11.58
C LEU A 407 12.91 -11.64 -10.61
N LEU A 408 12.26 -12.68 -11.12
CA LEU A 408 11.66 -13.71 -10.27
C LEU A 408 12.73 -14.60 -9.63
N ASN A 409 12.58 -14.79 -8.32
CA ASN A 409 13.38 -15.73 -7.54
C ASN A 409 12.51 -16.90 -7.09
N PRO A 410 12.77 -18.14 -7.60
CA PRO A 410 11.96 -19.32 -7.25
C PRO A 410 11.92 -19.66 -5.75
N GLN A 411 12.85 -19.11 -4.95
CA GLN A 411 12.86 -19.29 -3.49
C GLN A 411 11.91 -18.33 -2.76
N ILE A 412 11.44 -17.28 -3.45
CA ILE A 412 10.60 -16.21 -2.89
C ILE A 412 9.24 -16.18 -3.58
N HIS A 413 9.23 -16.30 -4.92
CA HIS A 413 8.04 -16.12 -5.73
C HIS A 413 7.37 -17.46 -6.09
N PRO A 414 6.04 -17.48 -6.16
CA PRO A 414 5.32 -18.64 -6.72
C PRO A 414 5.57 -18.76 -8.22
N LYS A 415 5.39 -19.97 -8.77
CA LYS A 415 5.52 -20.21 -10.22
C LYS A 415 4.55 -19.35 -11.04
N ASP A 416 3.32 -19.23 -10.55
CA ASP A 416 2.25 -18.49 -11.21
C ASP A 416 2.14 -17.04 -10.70
N TYR A 417 3.27 -16.41 -10.31
CA TYR A 417 3.34 -15.05 -9.80
C TYR A 417 2.52 -14.05 -10.63
N ASN A 418 2.52 -14.18 -11.94
CA ASN A 418 1.93 -13.22 -12.86
C ASN A 418 0.40 -13.26 -12.98
N ILE A 419 -0.30 -14.16 -12.25
CA ILE A 419 -1.77 -14.20 -12.28
C ILE A 419 -2.41 -12.89 -11.84
N PHE A 420 -1.69 -12.04 -11.10
CA PHE A 420 -2.19 -10.74 -10.68
C PHE A 420 -2.63 -9.88 -11.86
N LYS A 421 -2.01 -10.03 -13.04
CA LYS A 421 -2.37 -9.29 -14.25
C LYS A 421 -3.79 -9.60 -14.72
N ASP A 422 -4.19 -10.85 -14.57
CA ASP A 422 -5.49 -11.33 -15.03
C ASP A 422 -6.61 -10.96 -14.03
N ILE A 423 -6.29 -10.91 -12.73
CA ILE A 423 -7.28 -10.65 -11.68
C ILE A 423 -7.43 -9.16 -11.35
N LEU A 424 -6.40 -8.35 -11.57
CA LEU A 424 -6.39 -6.93 -11.22
C LEU A 424 -7.55 -6.12 -11.83
N PRO A 425 -7.97 -6.34 -13.09
CA PRO A 425 -9.11 -5.62 -13.68
C PRO A 425 -10.43 -5.82 -12.92
N ASN A 426 -10.60 -6.96 -12.24
CA ASN A 426 -11.80 -7.32 -11.48
C ASN A 426 -11.64 -7.08 -9.97
N ALA A 427 -10.49 -6.57 -9.54
CA ALA A 427 -10.24 -6.28 -8.14
C ALA A 427 -11.00 -5.02 -7.70
N LYS A 428 -11.49 -5.04 -6.47
CA LYS A 428 -12.14 -3.91 -5.79
C LYS A 428 -11.27 -3.41 -4.66
N THR A 429 -11.23 -2.10 -4.49
CA THR A 429 -10.61 -1.48 -3.31
C THR A 429 -11.60 -1.47 -2.15
N LEU A 430 -11.10 -1.32 -0.93
CA LEU A 430 -11.97 -1.16 0.24
C LEU A 430 -12.78 0.15 0.20
N LEU A 431 -12.29 1.18 -0.50
CA LEU A 431 -13.04 2.43 -0.74
C LEU A 431 -14.29 2.19 -1.57
N GLU A 432 -14.23 1.29 -2.56
CA GLU A 432 -15.38 0.93 -3.40
C GLU A 432 -16.47 0.18 -2.63
N LEU A 433 -16.18 -0.36 -1.43
CA LEU A 433 -17.20 -0.95 -0.55
C LEU A 433 -18.07 0.10 0.15
N LYS A 434 -17.71 1.40 0.05
CA LYS A 434 -18.46 2.57 0.52
C LYS A 434 -18.78 2.55 2.01
N LEU A 435 -17.92 1.91 2.81
CA LEU A 435 -17.91 1.99 4.26
C LEU A 435 -16.71 2.81 4.72
N THR A 436 -16.89 3.63 5.75
CA THR A 436 -15.79 4.29 6.44
C THR A 436 -14.95 3.26 7.21
N ASN A 437 -13.74 3.64 7.64
CA ASN A 437 -12.91 2.74 8.42
C ASN A 437 -13.56 2.38 9.77
N SER A 438 -14.22 3.33 10.41
CA SER A 438 -14.98 3.11 11.65
C SER A 438 -16.18 2.16 11.44
N GLU A 439 -16.86 2.23 10.29
CA GLU A 439 -17.94 1.30 9.92
C GLU A 439 -17.41 -0.11 9.62
N VAL A 440 -16.23 -0.23 9.01
CA VAL A 440 -15.57 -1.53 8.80
C VAL A 440 -15.15 -2.16 10.14
N ASN A 441 -14.66 -1.37 11.10
CA ASN A 441 -14.36 -1.86 12.44
C ASN A 441 -15.63 -2.30 13.17
N LEU A 442 -16.71 -1.51 13.07
CA LEU A 442 -18.02 -1.91 13.59
C LEU A 442 -18.49 -3.24 12.98
N LEU A 443 -18.43 -3.36 11.65
CA LEU A 443 -18.78 -4.60 10.94
C LEU A 443 -17.98 -5.79 11.48
N LYS A 444 -16.67 -5.65 11.63
CA LYS A 444 -15.76 -6.67 12.16
C LYS A 444 -16.20 -7.13 13.56
N ASP A 445 -16.51 -6.17 14.45
CA ASP A 445 -16.87 -6.46 15.83
C ASP A 445 -18.26 -7.08 15.93
N GLU A 446 -19.22 -6.59 15.19
CA GLU A 446 -20.61 -7.02 15.21
C GLU A 446 -20.85 -8.39 14.53
N MET A 447 -19.96 -8.81 13.63
CA MET A 447 -20.04 -10.13 12.98
C MET A 447 -19.53 -11.28 13.85
N GLN A 448 -18.98 -11.03 15.03
CA GLN A 448 -18.36 -12.07 15.86
C GLN A 448 -19.31 -13.19 16.24
N LEU A 449 -20.54 -12.86 16.66
CA LEU A 449 -21.55 -13.88 17.03
C LEU A 449 -21.92 -14.76 15.83
N MET A 450 -21.97 -14.18 14.64
CA MET A 450 -22.24 -14.93 13.42
C MET A 450 -21.06 -15.89 13.11
N TRP A 451 -19.80 -15.42 13.20
CA TRP A 451 -18.64 -16.28 13.00
C TRP A 451 -18.54 -17.43 14.01
N MET A 452 -19.07 -17.25 15.22
CA MET A 452 -19.21 -18.32 16.22
C MET A 452 -20.42 -19.24 15.99
N ASN A 453 -21.17 -19.03 14.92
CA ASN A 453 -22.41 -19.74 14.60
C ASN A 453 -23.49 -19.62 15.71
N MET A 454 -23.50 -18.49 16.43
CA MET A 454 -24.49 -18.14 17.45
C MET A 454 -25.58 -17.20 16.93
N GLU A 455 -25.39 -16.63 15.76
CA GLU A 455 -26.33 -15.75 15.06
C GLU A 455 -26.37 -16.14 13.58
N SER A 456 -27.51 -16.08 12.93
CA SER A 456 -27.61 -16.36 11.50
C SER A 456 -27.03 -15.19 10.67
N PRO A 457 -26.51 -15.44 9.45
CA PRO A 457 -26.09 -14.35 8.54
C PRO A 457 -27.22 -13.35 8.26
N GLN A 458 -28.46 -13.80 8.15
CA GLN A 458 -29.60 -12.91 7.95
C GLN A 458 -29.82 -11.95 9.13
N ASP A 459 -29.81 -12.45 10.36
CA ASP A 459 -30.02 -11.62 11.54
C ASP A 459 -28.85 -10.65 11.76
N ALA A 460 -27.60 -11.13 11.57
CA ALA A 460 -26.42 -10.31 11.67
C ALA A 460 -26.41 -9.18 10.64
N CYS A 461 -26.68 -9.48 9.36
CA CYS A 461 -26.73 -8.47 8.31
C CYS A 461 -27.79 -7.41 8.56
N SER A 462 -29.01 -7.82 8.93
CA SER A 462 -30.11 -6.89 9.22
C SER A 462 -29.80 -5.98 10.41
N ARG A 463 -29.24 -6.54 11.48
CA ARG A 463 -28.84 -5.79 12.67
C ARG A 463 -27.70 -4.79 12.36
N ILE A 464 -26.66 -5.23 11.68
CA ILE A 464 -25.49 -4.39 11.37
C ILE A 464 -25.89 -3.27 10.41
N GLU A 465 -26.69 -3.55 9.39
CA GLU A 465 -27.22 -2.53 8.48
C GLU A 465 -27.96 -1.44 9.23
N GLY A 466 -28.84 -1.83 10.17
CA GLY A 466 -29.54 -0.89 11.05
C GLY A 466 -28.59 -0.01 11.84
N LEU A 467 -27.57 -0.58 12.48
CA LEU A 467 -26.57 0.15 13.26
C LEU A 467 -25.79 1.17 12.42
N ILE A 468 -25.34 0.78 11.22
CA ILE A 468 -24.62 1.68 10.33
C ILE A 468 -25.51 2.82 9.85
N ASN A 469 -26.72 2.52 9.41
CA ASN A 469 -27.65 3.53 8.92
C ASN A 469 -28.07 4.52 10.01
N ASP A 470 -28.22 4.08 11.25
CA ASP A 470 -28.54 4.98 12.36
C ASP A 470 -27.37 5.90 12.71
N ARG A 471 -26.12 5.39 12.74
CA ARG A 471 -24.93 6.24 12.90
C ARG A 471 -24.80 7.29 11.80
N ARG A 472 -25.04 6.94 10.53
CA ARG A 472 -25.01 7.89 9.40
C ARG A 472 -26.04 9.00 9.56
N LYS A 473 -27.26 8.69 10.03
CA LYS A 473 -28.29 9.69 10.31
C LYS A 473 -27.90 10.64 11.43
N GLU A 474 -27.31 10.12 12.52
CA GLU A 474 -26.83 10.92 13.64
C GLU A 474 -25.71 11.87 13.21
N GLN A 475 -24.76 11.40 12.42
CA GLN A 475 -23.69 12.25 11.88
C GLN A 475 -24.21 13.35 10.96
N ALA A 476 -25.14 13.00 10.06
CA ALA A 476 -25.79 13.99 9.18
C ALA A 476 -26.53 15.06 9.98
N ALA A 477 -27.20 14.71 11.09
CA ALA A 477 -27.90 15.64 11.96
C ALA A 477 -26.97 16.56 12.77
N THR A 478 -25.73 16.13 13.04
CA THR A 478 -24.73 16.90 13.78
C THR A 478 -24.02 17.92 12.89
N ASN A 479 -23.96 17.68 11.58
CA ASN A 479 -23.30 18.53 10.60
C ASN A 479 -24.23 19.61 9.98
N VAL A 480 -25.48 19.73 10.44
CA VAL A 480 -26.47 20.74 10.09
C VAL A 480 -26.61 21.75 11.26
#